data_5fcde915303357c95825ad34317f5934
#
_entry.id   5fcde915303357c95825ad34317f5934
#
_cell.length_a   1.000
_cell.length_b   1.000
_cell.length_c   1.000
_cell.angle_alpha   90.00
_cell.angle_beta   90.00
_cell.angle_gamma   90.00
#
_symmetry.space_group_name_H-M   'P 1'
#
loop_
_entity.id
_entity.type
_entity.pdbx_description
1 polymer ?
#
loop_
_entity_poly.entity_id
_entity_poly.type
_entity_poly.pdbx_seq_one_letter_code
_entity_poly.pdbx_strand_id
1 'polypeptide(L)'
;MNKLDISDWQEFRISELFITEPSKNKLQVPTGASIARKDLVDGDIPRITVTNFNNGIVGYYKNIDSDNYRVFENFISVSFLGTIFYHPYKASLDMKVHCLKLKNKDLNKDIALFLISVIKKHISYFAYNDQLMYSPMSRPEYHKIKIE
;
A
#
# COMPACT_ATOMS: atom_id res chain seq x y z
N MET A 1 -25.11 12.75 9.02
CA MET A 1 -24.60 11.55 8.35
C MET A 1 -24.80 10.34 9.24
N ASN A 2 -25.47 9.34 8.75
CA ASN A 2 -25.70 8.13 9.53
C ASN A 2 -24.40 7.35 9.72
N LYS A 3 -24.19 6.91 10.95
CA LYS A 3 -23.05 6.08 11.27
C LYS A 3 -23.24 4.69 10.67
N LEU A 4 -22.22 4.19 9.98
CA LEU A 4 -22.26 2.85 9.41
C LEU A 4 -22.36 1.80 10.53
N ASP A 5 -23.32 0.89 10.43
CA ASP A 5 -23.43 -0.22 11.36
C ASP A 5 -22.41 -1.29 10.98
N ILE A 6 -21.45 -1.53 11.85
CA ILE A 6 -20.38 -2.50 11.67
C ILE A 6 -20.49 -3.66 12.66
N SER A 7 -21.66 -3.86 13.27
CA SER A 7 -21.82 -4.90 14.29
C SER A 7 -21.58 -6.31 13.75
N ASP A 8 -21.88 -6.55 12.48
CA ASP A 8 -21.66 -7.84 11.81
C ASP A 8 -20.29 -7.99 11.18
N TRP A 9 -19.44 -6.98 11.27
CA TRP A 9 -18.13 -7.00 10.66
C TRP A 9 -17.15 -7.84 11.48
N GLN A 10 -16.30 -8.58 10.78
CA GLN A 10 -15.28 -9.39 11.39
C GLN A 10 -13.93 -8.68 11.36
N GLU A 11 -13.08 -9.00 12.34
CA GLU A 11 -11.71 -8.55 12.39
C GLU A 11 -10.81 -9.55 11.65
N PHE A 12 -9.96 -9.03 10.78
CA PHE A 12 -8.96 -9.81 10.07
C PHE A 12 -7.59 -9.22 10.30
N ARG A 13 -6.60 -10.08 10.38
CA ARG A 13 -5.21 -9.64 10.36
C ARG A 13 -4.82 -9.24 8.95
N ILE A 14 -3.94 -8.26 8.82
CA ILE A 14 -3.42 -7.85 7.51
C ILE A 14 -2.85 -9.07 6.77
N SER A 15 -2.12 -9.93 7.47
CA SER A 15 -1.53 -11.13 6.87
C SER A 15 -2.55 -12.18 6.41
N GLU A 16 -3.78 -12.11 6.89
CA GLU A 16 -4.86 -13.01 6.44
C GLU A 16 -5.46 -12.56 5.12
N LEU A 17 -5.52 -11.26 4.88
CA LEU A 17 -6.18 -10.67 3.72
C LEU A 17 -5.21 -10.36 2.59
N PHE A 18 -4.05 -9.84 2.93
CA PHE A 18 -3.11 -9.30 1.95
C PHE A 18 -1.87 -10.16 1.82
N ILE A 19 -1.26 -10.10 0.63
CA ILE A 19 0.00 -10.77 0.37
C ILE A 19 1.08 -10.14 1.26
N THR A 20 1.85 -10.99 1.93
CA THR A 20 2.97 -10.57 2.76
C THR A 20 4.24 -11.27 2.33
N GLU A 21 5.38 -10.74 2.74
CA GLU A 21 6.69 -11.32 2.51
C GLU A 21 7.50 -11.34 3.80
N PRO A 22 8.43 -12.29 3.96
CA PRO A 22 9.29 -12.33 5.15
C PRO A 22 10.22 -11.11 5.21
N SER A 23 10.36 -10.55 6.40
CA SER A 23 11.33 -9.48 6.67
C SER A 23 11.76 -9.56 8.13
N LYS A 24 13.02 -9.82 8.39
CA LYS A 24 13.61 -9.84 9.75
C LYS A 24 12.78 -10.63 10.76
N ASN A 25 12.46 -11.87 10.46
CA ASN A 25 11.67 -12.77 11.32
C ASN A 25 10.19 -12.39 11.47
N LYS A 26 9.68 -11.51 10.65
CA LYS A 26 8.25 -11.14 10.61
C LYS A 26 7.70 -11.28 9.20
N LEU A 27 6.38 -11.36 9.11
CA LEU A 27 5.68 -11.17 7.85
C LEU A 27 5.28 -9.70 7.75
N GLN A 28 5.54 -9.09 6.61
CA GLN A 28 5.12 -7.72 6.36
C GLN A 28 4.58 -7.57 4.95
N VAL A 29 3.78 -6.54 4.76
CA VAL A 29 3.29 -6.15 3.44
C VAL A 29 4.49 -5.71 2.59
N PRO A 30 4.57 -6.13 1.30
CA PRO A 30 5.69 -5.74 0.45
C PRO A 30 5.86 -4.23 0.37
N THR A 31 7.09 -3.79 0.31
CA THR A 31 7.45 -2.38 0.08
C THR A 31 8.18 -2.25 -1.25
N GLY A 32 8.26 -1.03 -1.74
CA GLY A 32 9.11 -0.73 -2.88
C GLY A 32 10.59 -0.68 -2.52
N ALA A 33 11.37 -0.12 -3.40
CA ALA A 33 12.81 0.00 -3.23
C ALA A 33 13.28 1.38 -3.70
N SER A 34 14.34 1.87 -3.07
CA SER A 34 14.97 3.12 -3.45
C SER A 34 15.84 2.91 -4.68
N ILE A 35 15.68 3.80 -5.66
CA ILE A 35 16.52 3.81 -6.88
C ILE A 35 17.06 5.21 -7.07
N ALA A 36 18.35 5.31 -7.34
CA ALA A 36 18.95 6.60 -7.63
C ALA A 36 18.35 7.18 -8.90
N ARG A 37 18.05 8.48 -8.87
CA ARG A 37 17.40 9.16 -10.01
C ARG A 37 18.18 9.00 -11.31
N LYS A 38 19.52 8.97 -11.22
CA LYS A 38 20.40 8.78 -12.37
C LYS A 38 20.22 7.43 -13.07
N ASP A 39 19.70 6.44 -12.34
CA ASP A 39 19.49 5.09 -12.87
C ASP A 39 18.11 4.90 -13.48
N LEU A 40 17.21 5.89 -13.34
CA LEU A 40 15.89 5.86 -13.93
C LEU A 40 15.96 6.33 -15.38
N VAL A 41 15.29 5.59 -16.27
CA VAL A 41 15.22 5.91 -17.69
C VAL A 41 13.75 6.13 -18.05
N ASP A 42 13.43 7.21 -18.74
CA ASP A 42 12.07 7.56 -19.13
C ASP A 42 11.40 6.43 -19.90
N GLY A 43 10.14 6.16 -19.57
CA GLY A 43 9.36 5.08 -20.17
C GLY A 43 7.89 5.20 -19.84
N ASP A 44 7.21 4.05 -19.70
CA ASP A 44 5.77 4.00 -19.58
C ASP A 44 5.26 3.50 -18.22
N ILE A 45 6.14 3.04 -17.34
CA ILE A 45 5.72 2.50 -16.04
C ILE A 45 5.70 3.63 -15.02
N PRO A 46 4.53 3.94 -14.43
CA PRO A 46 4.45 4.96 -13.38
C PRO A 46 5.24 4.53 -12.15
N ARG A 47 5.89 5.49 -11.51
CA ARG A 47 6.57 5.29 -10.23
C ARG A 47 5.80 6.00 -9.15
N ILE A 48 5.48 5.23 -8.10
CA ILE A 48 4.67 5.70 -6.97
C ILE A 48 5.59 6.08 -5.83
N THR A 49 5.39 7.28 -5.29
CA THR A 49 6.13 7.78 -4.15
C THR A 49 5.17 8.35 -3.09
N VAL A 50 5.74 8.97 -2.07
CA VAL A 50 4.98 9.57 -0.97
C VAL A 50 4.53 10.96 -1.39
N THR A 51 3.40 11.05 -2.07
CA THR A 51 2.79 12.31 -2.46
C THR A 51 1.28 12.16 -2.57
N ASN A 52 0.56 13.25 -2.29
CA ASN A 52 -0.89 13.33 -2.43
C ASN A 52 -1.35 13.65 -3.86
N PHE A 53 -0.43 14.03 -4.71
CA PHE A 53 -0.76 14.51 -6.06
C PHE A 53 -0.68 13.39 -7.08
N ASN A 54 -1.45 13.51 -8.12
CA ASN A 54 -1.39 12.65 -9.31
C ASN A 54 -1.41 11.14 -8.99
N ASN A 55 -2.28 10.74 -8.07
CA ASN A 55 -2.41 9.33 -7.64
C ASN A 55 -1.10 8.73 -7.13
N GLY A 56 -0.24 9.54 -6.55
CA GLY A 56 1.08 9.12 -6.04
C GLY A 56 2.16 9.01 -7.12
N ILE A 57 1.83 9.28 -8.37
CA ILE A 57 2.76 9.12 -9.49
C ILE A 57 3.70 10.31 -9.57
N VAL A 58 5.01 10.02 -9.51
CA VAL A 58 6.06 11.04 -9.62
C VAL A 58 6.67 11.11 -11.02
N GLY A 59 6.48 10.11 -11.84
CA GLY A 59 7.00 10.05 -13.18
C GLY A 59 6.77 8.68 -13.82
N TYR A 60 7.22 8.52 -15.05
CA TYR A 60 7.06 7.30 -15.84
C TYR A 60 8.42 6.85 -16.33
N TYR A 61 8.75 5.58 -16.08
CA TYR A 61 10.09 5.06 -16.35
C TYR A 61 10.04 3.69 -17.01
N LYS A 62 11.16 3.27 -17.58
CA LYS A 62 11.31 1.92 -18.09
C LYS A 62 11.50 0.93 -16.96
N ASN A 63 11.09 -0.31 -17.20
CA ASN A 63 11.40 -1.39 -16.27
C ASN A 63 12.93 -1.59 -16.20
N ILE A 64 13.42 -1.73 -14.98
CA ILE A 64 14.85 -1.98 -14.73
C ILE A 64 14.98 -3.41 -14.18
N ASP A 65 15.82 -4.21 -14.81
CA ASP A 65 16.11 -5.56 -14.35
C ASP A 65 17.11 -5.51 -13.19
N SER A 66 16.56 -5.26 -11.99
CA SER A 66 17.34 -5.10 -10.77
C SER A 66 16.47 -5.49 -9.57
N ASP A 67 17.08 -6.11 -8.58
CA ASP A 67 16.39 -6.43 -7.32
C ASP A 67 15.91 -5.19 -6.58
N ASN A 68 16.49 -4.03 -6.89
CA ASN A 68 16.11 -2.77 -6.30
C ASN A 68 14.97 -2.06 -7.04
N TYR A 69 14.47 -2.66 -8.11
CA TYR A 69 13.34 -2.08 -8.85
C TYR A 69 12.17 -3.05 -8.79
N ARG A 70 11.18 -2.68 -7.97
CA ARG A 70 10.03 -3.55 -7.74
C ARG A 70 8.79 -3.00 -8.43
N VAL A 71 8.18 -3.83 -9.26
CA VAL A 71 6.97 -3.49 -10.01
C VAL A 71 5.84 -4.40 -9.54
N PHE A 72 4.68 -3.79 -9.29
CA PHE A 72 3.46 -4.51 -8.93
C PHE A 72 2.35 -4.11 -9.86
N GLU A 73 1.34 -4.95 -9.99
CA GLU A 73 0.17 -4.68 -10.83
C GLU A 73 -1.10 -4.90 -10.03
N ASN A 74 -2.09 -4.02 -10.24
CA ASN A 74 -3.42 -4.12 -9.62
C ASN A 74 -3.33 -4.19 -8.08
N PHE A 75 -2.98 -3.08 -7.46
CA PHE A 75 -2.73 -3.03 -6.02
C PHE A 75 -3.16 -1.69 -5.44
N ILE A 76 -3.19 -1.63 -4.11
CA ILE A 76 -3.39 -0.39 -3.37
C ILE A 76 -2.03 0.01 -2.79
N SER A 77 -1.62 1.25 -3.01
CA SER A 77 -0.42 1.80 -2.38
C SER A 77 -0.76 2.48 -1.07
N VAL A 78 0.05 2.23 -0.05
CA VAL A 78 -0.06 2.91 1.25
C VAL A 78 1.32 3.45 1.58
N SER A 79 1.46 4.77 1.59
CA SER A 79 2.72 5.40 1.93
C SER A 79 2.87 5.53 3.44
N PHE A 80 4.10 5.74 3.89
CA PHE A 80 4.36 5.90 5.31
C PHE A 80 3.78 7.19 5.89
N LEU A 81 3.39 8.15 5.05
CA LEU A 81 2.66 9.35 5.49
C LEU A 81 1.14 9.20 5.41
N GLY A 82 0.65 8.02 5.05
CA GLY A 82 -0.78 7.74 5.04
C GLY A 82 -1.50 8.05 3.74
N THR A 83 -0.80 8.35 2.65
CA THR A 83 -1.45 8.50 1.35
C THR A 83 -1.79 7.13 0.79
N ILE A 84 -3.02 6.96 0.30
CA ILE A 84 -3.54 5.67 -0.14
C ILE A 84 -4.20 5.85 -1.51
N PHE A 85 -3.76 5.03 -2.48
CA PHE A 85 -4.30 5.08 -3.84
C PHE A 85 -4.45 3.69 -4.44
N TYR A 86 -5.43 3.53 -5.33
CA TYR A 86 -5.60 2.32 -6.11
C TYR A 86 -4.90 2.44 -7.46
N HIS A 87 -4.15 1.41 -7.84
CA HIS A 87 -3.42 1.34 -9.10
C HIS A 87 -3.80 0.05 -9.83
N PRO A 88 -4.74 0.10 -10.80
CA PRO A 88 -5.08 -1.10 -11.58
C PRO A 88 -4.02 -1.48 -12.61
N TYR A 89 -3.08 -0.63 -12.88
CA TYR A 89 -1.97 -0.79 -13.83
C TYR A 89 -0.70 -1.25 -13.12
N LYS A 90 0.34 -1.54 -13.89
CA LYS A 90 1.68 -1.80 -13.37
C LYS A 90 2.32 -0.50 -12.90
N ALA A 91 2.97 -0.55 -11.76
CA ALA A 91 3.69 0.60 -11.20
C ALA A 91 4.87 0.13 -10.37
N SER A 92 5.95 0.92 -10.36
CA SER A 92 7.07 0.70 -9.46
C SER A 92 6.88 1.52 -8.19
N LEU A 93 7.41 1.04 -7.08
CA LEU A 93 7.23 1.68 -5.79
C LEU A 93 8.55 2.14 -5.19
N ASP A 94 8.51 3.33 -4.58
CA ASP A 94 9.56 3.80 -3.69
C ASP A 94 9.58 2.97 -2.40
N MET A 95 10.71 2.96 -1.70
CA MET A 95 10.90 2.19 -0.47
C MET A 95 9.92 2.53 0.66
N LYS A 96 9.34 3.72 0.65
CA LYS A 96 8.41 4.19 1.68
C LYS A 96 6.95 3.97 1.32
N VAL A 97 6.70 3.13 0.33
CA VAL A 97 5.36 2.82 -0.14
C VAL A 97 5.12 1.32 -0.04
N HIS A 98 4.02 0.96 0.61
CA HIS A 98 3.60 -0.44 0.72
C HIS A 98 2.65 -0.81 -0.40
N CYS A 99 2.70 -2.09 -0.78
CA CYS A 99 1.83 -2.67 -1.80
C CYS A 99 0.81 -3.60 -1.14
N LEU A 100 -0.47 -3.27 -1.23
CA LEU A 100 -1.55 -4.12 -0.74
C LEU A 100 -2.22 -4.83 -1.90
N LYS A 101 -2.10 -6.15 -1.90
CA LYS A 101 -2.80 -7.04 -2.84
C LYS A 101 -3.50 -8.13 -2.05
N LEU A 102 -4.75 -8.44 -2.42
CA LEU A 102 -5.49 -9.52 -1.77
C LEU A 102 -4.86 -10.86 -2.10
N LYS A 103 -4.86 -11.78 -1.10
CA LYS A 103 -4.29 -13.11 -1.25
C LYS A 103 -5.05 -14.00 -2.24
N ASN A 104 -6.38 -13.98 -2.13
CA ASN A 104 -7.23 -15.00 -2.75
C ASN A 104 -8.14 -14.44 -3.84
N LYS A 105 -7.99 -13.17 -4.15
CA LYS A 105 -8.88 -12.49 -5.09
C LYS A 105 -8.18 -11.28 -5.68
N ASP A 106 -8.42 -11.03 -6.96
CA ASP A 106 -7.92 -9.82 -7.59
C ASP A 106 -8.74 -8.61 -7.14
N LEU A 107 -8.08 -7.47 -7.02
CA LEU A 107 -8.76 -6.21 -6.77
C LEU A 107 -9.52 -5.76 -8.00
N ASN A 108 -10.68 -5.18 -7.78
CA ASN A 108 -11.34 -4.34 -8.77
C ASN A 108 -11.59 -2.98 -8.14
N LYS A 109 -12.11 -2.04 -8.91
CA LYS A 109 -12.31 -0.67 -8.44
C LYS A 109 -13.19 -0.60 -7.18
N ASP A 110 -14.29 -1.33 -7.17
CA ASP A 110 -15.23 -1.29 -6.04
C ASP A 110 -14.64 -1.86 -4.76
N ILE A 111 -13.98 -3.00 -4.87
CA ILE A 111 -13.28 -3.62 -3.74
C ILE A 111 -12.16 -2.71 -3.25
N ALA A 112 -11.39 -2.15 -4.16
CA ALA A 112 -10.27 -1.28 -3.81
C ALA A 112 -10.77 -0.02 -3.06
N LEU A 113 -11.82 0.62 -3.55
CA LEU A 113 -12.37 1.82 -2.91
C LEU A 113 -12.93 1.51 -1.52
N PHE A 114 -13.58 0.35 -1.37
CA PHE A 114 -14.07 -0.09 -0.07
C PHE A 114 -12.91 -0.31 0.90
N LEU A 115 -11.88 -1.05 0.48
CA LEU A 115 -10.71 -1.31 1.32
C LEU A 115 -9.97 -0.02 1.68
N ILE A 116 -9.84 0.91 0.74
CA ILE A 116 -9.21 2.20 1.01
C ILE A 116 -9.97 2.95 2.11
N SER A 117 -11.30 2.95 2.06
CA SER A 117 -12.09 3.63 3.10
C SER A 117 -11.91 3.00 4.48
N VAL A 118 -11.80 1.68 4.55
CA VAL A 118 -11.54 0.96 5.80
C VAL A 118 -10.12 1.26 6.32
N ILE A 119 -9.13 1.17 5.44
CA ILE A 119 -7.73 1.36 5.80
C ILE A 119 -7.48 2.80 6.27
N LYS A 120 -8.08 3.79 5.62
CA LYS A 120 -7.94 5.20 6.02
C LYS A 120 -8.40 5.44 7.45
N LYS A 121 -9.43 4.76 7.91
CA LYS A 121 -9.89 4.89 9.29
C LYS A 121 -8.85 4.42 10.29
N HIS A 122 -8.13 3.36 9.96
CA HIS A 122 -7.07 2.85 10.83
C HIS A 122 -5.83 3.73 10.81
N ILE A 123 -5.42 4.15 9.63
CA ILE A 123 -4.15 4.88 9.44
C ILE A 123 -4.26 6.31 9.91
N SER A 124 -5.39 7.00 9.70
CA SER A 124 -5.57 8.38 10.13
C SER A 124 -5.39 8.57 11.63
N TYR A 125 -5.75 7.56 12.42
CA TYR A 125 -5.57 7.57 13.86
C TYR A 125 -4.08 7.66 14.23
N PHE A 126 -3.21 7.04 13.46
CA PHE A 126 -1.78 6.96 13.74
C PHE A 126 -0.97 8.09 13.11
N ALA A 127 -1.51 8.75 12.10
CA ALA A 127 -0.84 9.86 11.43
C ALA A 127 -0.53 11.03 12.38
N TYR A 128 -1.28 11.16 13.47
CA TYR A 128 -1.07 12.21 14.45
C TYR A 128 -0.09 11.84 15.55
N ASN A 129 -0.04 10.58 15.94
CA ASN A 129 0.69 10.15 17.14
C ASN A 129 2.01 9.50 16.84
N ASP A 130 2.20 9.06 15.62
CA ASP A 130 3.40 8.41 15.17
C ASP A 130 3.80 8.98 13.85
N GLN A 131 4.99 9.55 13.82
CA GLN A 131 5.61 9.70 12.53
C GLN A 131 5.67 8.28 11.97
N LEU A 132 4.92 8.02 10.92
CA LEU A 132 4.80 6.69 10.33
C LEU A 132 6.13 6.18 9.76
N MET A 133 7.21 6.35 10.52
CA MET A 133 8.52 5.84 10.16
C MET A 133 8.53 4.32 10.12
N TYR A 134 7.69 3.73 10.96
CA TYR A 134 7.34 2.33 10.85
C TYR A 134 5.94 2.28 10.33
N SER A 135 5.74 1.68 9.17
CA SER A 135 4.40 1.53 8.64
C SER A 135 3.49 0.93 9.71
N PRO A 136 2.30 1.49 9.94
CA PRO A 136 1.34 0.87 10.84
C PRO A 136 1.05 -0.57 10.46
N MET A 137 1.20 -0.92 9.20
CA MET A 137 0.98 -2.27 8.69
C MET A 137 1.97 -3.29 9.23
N SER A 138 3.14 -2.87 9.73
CA SER A 138 4.14 -3.76 10.30
C SER A 138 4.05 -3.88 11.83
N ARG A 139 3.19 -3.10 12.49
CA ARG A 139 3.01 -3.17 13.93
C ARG A 139 1.92 -4.18 14.29
N PRO A 140 2.14 -5.04 15.31
CA PRO A 140 1.16 -6.06 15.68
C PRO A 140 -0.24 -5.51 15.98
N GLU A 141 -0.34 -4.37 16.66
CA GLU A 141 -1.61 -3.76 17.03
C GLU A 141 -2.39 -3.23 15.83
N TYR A 142 -1.74 -3.08 14.68
CA TYR A 142 -2.37 -2.55 13.47
C TYR A 142 -2.55 -3.59 12.38
N HIS A 143 -2.27 -4.85 12.72
CA HIS A 143 -2.43 -5.95 11.78
C HIS A 143 -3.88 -6.40 11.64
N LYS A 144 -4.80 -5.76 12.35
CA LYS A 144 -6.23 -6.09 12.31
C LYS A 144 -7.02 -4.95 11.71
N ILE A 145 -7.92 -5.27 10.80
CA ILE A 145 -8.92 -4.35 10.27
C ILE A 145 -10.28 -5.02 10.33
N LYS A 146 -11.32 -4.21 10.43
CA LYS A 146 -12.69 -4.74 10.42
C LYS A 146 -13.27 -4.67 9.03
N ILE A 147 -13.71 -5.82 8.54
CA ILE A 147 -14.32 -5.95 7.22
C ILE A 147 -15.62 -6.74 7.35
N GLU A 148 -16.61 -6.34 6.60
CA GLU A 148 -17.90 -7.03 6.51
C GLU A 148 -17.77 -8.43 5.94
#